data_2bdd45d694a432435149cc909c395ee1
#
_entry.id   2bdd45d694a432435149cc909c395ee1
#
_cell.length_a   1.000
_cell.length_b   1.000
_cell.length_c   1.000
_cell.angle_alpha   90.00
_cell.angle_beta   90.00
_cell.angle_gamma   90.00
#
_symmetry.space_group_name_H-M   'P 1'
#
loop_
_entity.id
_entity.type
_entity.pdbx_description
1 polymer ?
#
loop_
_entity_poly.entity_id
_entity_poly.type
_entity_poly.pdbx_seq_one_letter_code
_entity_poly.pdbx_strand_id
1 'polypeptide(L)'
;VILALAVAVVSAIRGIWSPCGLSMLSSLTPMTEAGRGNRFGVTAAWFATGGVAGGLSLGALAAAGAAGIDAVGLAPSTRLALGAVVALATAAVDLGLLGVELPIFKRQVDDAWLRRYRSWVYGAGFGWQIGFGVATYIMTAGVLLTIALALLTASPALALAIGGVFGLVRGSAVLIGRSATTPAALGTVHQRLEALAPASRAAAAWVQVLAAATLAALAWHPVAGAAYAAALFASIY
;
A
#
# COMPACT_ATOMS: atom_id res chain seq x y z
N VAL A 1 -1.80 -15.59 4.46
CA VAL A 1 -2.68 -14.41 4.54
C VAL A 1 -2.03 -13.31 5.38
N ILE A 2 -1.66 -13.55 6.65
CA ILE A 2 -1.06 -12.55 7.55
C ILE A 2 0.14 -11.87 6.91
N LEU A 3 1.04 -12.63 6.31
CA LEU A 3 2.21 -12.10 5.60
C LEU A 3 1.82 -11.17 4.43
N ALA A 4 0.83 -11.54 3.64
CA ALA A 4 0.34 -10.72 2.55
C ALA A 4 -0.28 -9.39 3.06
N LEU A 5 -1.01 -9.46 4.18
CA LEU A 5 -1.54 -8.26 4.84
C LEU A 5 -0.43 -7.37 5.40
N ALA A 6 0.61 -7.95 6.01
CA ALA A 6 1.75 -7.19 6.51
C ALA A 6 2.48 -6.45 5.37
N VAL A 7 2.75 -7.14 4.26
CA VAL A 7 3.33 -6.54 3.05
C VAL A 7 2.42 -5.43 2.51
N ALA A 8 1.12 -5.66 2.42
CA ALA A 8 0.15 -4.68 1.95
C ALA A 8 0.15 -3.40 2.81
N VAL A 9 0.12 -3.55 4.14
CA VAL A 9 0.14 -2.42 5.09
C VAL A 9 1.44 -1.63 4.99
N VAL A 10 2.59 -2.30 5.03
CA VAL A 10 3.89 -1.61 4.97
C VAL A 10 4.09 -0.92 3.62
N SER A 11 3.70 -1.57 2.51
CA SER A 11 3.76 -0.98 1.18
C SER A 11 2.81 0.21 1.02
N ALA A 12 1.62 0.13 1.59
CA ALA A 12 0.66 1.23 1.62
C ALA A 12 1.22 2.44 2.40
N ILE A 13 1.80 2.21 3.59
CA ILE A 13 2.45 3.25 4.40
C ILE A 13 3.61 3.87 3.62
N ARG A 14 4.49 3.08 2.99
CA ARG A 14 5.61 3.60 2.20
C ARG A 14 5.15 4.52 1.08
N GLY A 15 3.99 4.28 0.51
CA GLY A 15 3.39 5.12 -0.52
C GLY A 15 3.03 6.55 -0.07
N ILE A 16 3.02 6.86 1.22
CA ILE A 16 2.78 8.21 1.75
C ILE A 16 3.88 9.18 1.28
N TRP A 17 5.10 8.70 1.15
CA TRP A 17 6.25 9.48 0.68
C TRP A 17 6.28 9.67 -0.84
N SER A 18 5.25 9.23 -1.56
CA SER A 18 5.14 9.55 -2.99
C SER A 18 4.86 11.05 -3.20
N PRO A 19 5.28 11.63 -4.34
CA PRO A 19 4.92 13.01 -4.68
C PRO A 19 3.42 13.26 -4.58
N CYS A 20 2.59 12.29 -5.00
CA CYS A 20 1.13 12.37 -4.86
C CYS A 20 0.70 12.37 -3.39
N GLY A 21 1.28 11.52 -2.54
CA GLY A 21 0.97 11.46 -1.11
C GLY A 21 1.32 12.76 -0.40
N LEU A 22 2.51 13.30 -0.64
CA LEU A 22 2.95 14.57 -0.04
C LEU A 22 2.15 15.77 -0.57
N SER A 23 1.85 15.81 -1.87
CA SER A 23 0.98 16.84 -2.46
C SER A 23 -0.40 16.81 -1.82
N MET A 24 -1.00 15.63 -1.65
CA MET A 24 -2.31 15.50 -1.00
C MET A 24 -2.28 15.92 0.47
N LEU A 25 -1.23 15.59 1.21
CA LEU A 25 -1.07 16.03 2.60
C LEU A 25 -0.93 17.56 2.72
N SER A 26 -0.41 18.22 1.69
CA SER A 26 -0.33 19.68 1.61
C SER A 26 -1.63 20.33 1.17
N SER A 27 -2.36 19.68 0.25
CA SER A 27 -3.54 20.23 -0.40
C SER A 27 -4.84 19.95 0.35
N LEU A 28 -4.91 18.86 1.12
CA LEU A 28 -6.05 18.44 1.90
C LEU A 28 -5.75 18.56 3.39
N THR A 29 -5.81 19.79 3.91
CA THR A 29 -5.60 20.10 5.33
C THR A 29 -6.80 20.87 5.88
N PRO A 30 -6.99 20.94 7.21
CA PRO A 30 -8.01 21.80 7.80
C PRO A 30 -7.90 23.25 7.32
N MET A 31 -6.66 23.78 7.20
CA MET A 31 -6.40 25.12 6.74
C MET A 31 -6.84 25.36 5.27
N THR A 32 -6.45 24.47 4.37
CA THR A 32 -6.74 24.61 2.94
C THR A 32 -8.21 24.36 2.62
N GLU A 33 -8.85 23.39 3.31
CA GLU A 33 -10.27 23.10 3.15
C GLU A 33 -11.14 24.25 3.69
N ALA A 34 -10.79 24.83 4.83
CA ALA A 34 -11.46 26.01 5.35
C ALA A 34 -11.36 27.20 4.36
N GLY A 35 -10.19 27.42 3.75
CA GLY A 35 -10.01 28.45 2.70
C GLY A 35 -10.85 28.21 1.45
N ARG A 36 -11.29 26.97 1.19
CA ARG A 36 -12.23 26.61 0.09
C ARG A 36 -13.69 26.58 0.55
N GLY A 37 -13.99 26.92 1.82
CA GLY A 37 -15.33 26.84 2.36
C GLY A 37 -15.80 25.41 2.68
N ASN A 38 -14.90 24.44 2.74
CA ASN A 38 -15.20 23.04 3.00
C ASN A 38 -14.82 22.61 4.43
N ARG A 39 -15.41 21.51 4.88
CA ARG A 39 -15.05 20.88 6.17
C ARG A 39 -14.07 19.75 5.93
N PHE A 40 -12.84 19.86 6.44
CA PHE A 40 -11.78 18.85 6.30
C PHE A 40 -12.27 17.43 6.61
N GLY A 41 -13.02 17.23 7.70
CA GLY A 41 -13.51 15.90 8.08
C GLY A 41 -14.38 15.25 7.00
N VAL A 42 -15.18 16.04 6.27
CA VAL A 42 -16.01 15.54 5.16
C VAL A 42 -15.13 15.16 3.98
N THR A 43 -14.20 16.02 3.58
CA THR A 43 -13.27 15.74 2.48
C THR A 43 -12.40 14.52 2.81
N ALA A 44 -11.88 14.43 4.04
CA ALA A 44 -11.07 13.30 4.49
C ALA A 44 -11.86 11.99 4.50
N ALA A 45 -13.14 12.02 4.90
CA ALA A 45 -14.01 10.83 4.85
C ALA A 45 -14.22 10.35 3.41
N TRP A 46 -14.49 11.25 2.47
CA TRP A 46 -14.59 10.90 1.04
C TRP A 46 -13.27 10.40 0.47
N PHE A 47 -12.15 10.98 0.88
CA PHE A 47 -10.83 10.51 0.47
C PHE A 47 -10.55 9.10 1.00
N ALA A 48 -10.84 8.83 2.26
CA ALA A 48 -10.67 7.48 2.84
C ALA A 48 -11.58 6.46 2.15
N THR A 49 -12.86 6.82 1.90
CA THR A 49 -13.81 5.96 1.17
C THR A 49 -13.32 5.69 -0.26
N GLY A 50 -12.85 6.74 -0.96
CA GLY A 50 -12.21 6.59 -2.26
C GLY A 50 -11.00 5.67 -2.20
N GLY A 51 -10.16 5.81 -1.17
CA GLY A 51 -9.00 4.94 -0.94
C GLY A 51 -9.38 3.46 -0.82
N VAL A 52 -10.41 3.17 -0.03
CA VAL A 52 -10.95 1.80 0.08
C VAL A 52 -11.48 1.30 -1.26
N ALA A 53 -12.25 2.13 -1.98
CA ALA A 53 -12.78 1.78 -3.30
C ALA A 53 -11.65 1.50 -4.31
N GLY A 54 -10.58 2.31 -4.29
CA GLY A 54 -9.38 2.08 -5.11
C GLY A 54 -8.68 0.77 -4.77
N GLY A 55 -8.48 0.50 -3.49
CA GLY A 55 -7.89 -0.75 -3.01
C GLY A 55 -8.75 -1.97 -3.36
N LEU A 56 -10.08 -1.86 -3.23
CA LEU A 56 -11.00 -2.90 -3.68
C LEU A 56 -10.96 -3.11 -5.20
N SER A 57 -10.76 -2.06 -5.99
CA SER A 57 -10.56 -2.18 -7.44
C SER A 57 -9.28 -2.95 -7.76
N LEU A 58 -8.17 -2.67 -7.06
CA LEU A 58 -6.93 -3.45 -7.17
C LEU A 58 -7.16 -4.90 -6.73
N GLY A 59 -7.84 -5.09 -5.59
CA GLY A 59 -8.20 -6.39 -5.06
C GLY A 59 -9.09 -7.19 -6.01
N ALA A 60 -10.02 -6.54 -6.74
CA ALA A 60 -10.87 -7.19 -7.72
C ALA A 60 -10.08 -7.71 -8.93
N LEU A 61 -9.10 -6.93 -9.42
CA LEU A 61 -8.19 -7.41 -10.46
C LEU A 61 -7.37 -8.61 -9.98
N ALA A 62 -6.84 -8.54 -8.75
CA ALA A 62 -6.14 -9.66 -8.14
C ALA A 62 -7.07 -10.86 -7.90
N ALA A 63 -8.33 -10.64 -7.54
CA ALA A 63 -9.33 -11.69 -7.32
C ALA A 63 -9.66 -12.47 -8.60
N ALA A 64 -9.75 -11.76 -9.74
CA ALA A 64 -9.94 -12.42 -11.04
C ALA A 64 -8.75 -13.35 -11.36
N GLY A 65 -7.53 -12.91 -11.13
CA GLY A 65 -6.35 -13.75 -11.30
C GLY A 65 -6.27 -14.89 -10.27
N ALA A 66 -6.66 -14.65 -9.01
CA ALA A 66 -6.72 -15.68 -7.97
C ALA A 66 -7.71 -16.78 -8.33
N ALA A 67 -8.87 -16.43 -8.90
CA ALA A 67 -9.82 -17.40 -9.43
C ALA A 67 -9.23 -18.24 -10.58
N GLY A 68 -8.43 -17.62 -11.46
CA GLY A 68 -7.71 -18.34 -12.51
C GLY A 68 -6.68 -19.32 -11.94
N ILE A 69 -5.92 -18.94 -10.93
CA ILE A 69 -4.95 -19.82 -10.24
C ILE A 69 -5.66 -20.98 -9.56
N ASP A 70 -6.80 -20.74 -8.95
CA ASP A 70 -7.64 -21.79 -8.33
C ASP A 70 -8.15 -22.76 -9.37
N ALA A 71 -8.69 -22.26 -10.49
CA ALA A 71 -9.19 -23.08 -11.60
C ALA A 71 -8.11 -23.97 -12.23
N VAL A 72 -6.86 -23.50 -12.31
CA VAL A 72 -5.73 -24.30 -12.82
C VAL A 72 -5.28 -25.35 -11.80
N GLY A 73 -5.66 -25.21 -10.53
CA GLY A 73 -5.30 -26.16 -9.48
C GLY A 73 -3.81 -26.11 -9.10
N LEU A 74 -3.19 -24.94 -9.14
CA LEU A 74 -1.76 -24.77 -8.83
C LEU A 74 -1.45 -25.24 -7.40
N ALA A 75 -0.49 -26.17 -7.26
CA ALA A 75 -0.15 -26.74 -5.98
C ALA A 75 0.25 -25.69 -4.94
N PRO A 76 -0.14 -25.84 -3.66
CA PRO A 76 0.20 -24.87 -2.61
C PRO A 76 1.70 -24.60 -2.48
N SER A 77 2.55 -25.63 -2.59
CA SER A 77 4.01 -25.48 -2.56
C SER A 77 4.53 -24.63 -3.71
N THR A 78 4.00 -24.81 -4.92
CA THR A 78 4.36 -24.00 -6.10
C THR A 78 3.96 -22.54 -5.90
N ARG A 79 2.76 -22.28 -5.35
CA ARG A 79 2.30 -20.91 -5.04
C ARG A 79 3.23 -20.22 -4.01
N LEU A 80 3.63 -20.96 -2.97
CA LEU A 80 4.58 -20.46 -1.96
C LEU A 80 5.96 -20.18 -2.56
N ALA A 81 6.48 -21.11 -3.40
CA ALA A 81 7.76 -20.92 -4.09
C ALA A 81 7.74 -19.72 -5.02
N LEU A 82 6.69 -19.54 -5.83
CA LEU A 82 6.50 -18.37 -6.68
C LEU A 82 6.44 -17.09 -5.85
N GLY A 83 5.70 -17.11 -4.75
CA GLY A 83 5.63 -15.99 -3.81
C GLY A 83 7.00 -15.63 -3.23
N ALA A 84 7.82 -16.60 -2.87
CA ALA A 84 9.17 -16.39 -2.38
C ALA A 84 10.08 -15.74 -3.45
N VAL A 85 10.02 -16.22 -4.68
CA VAL A 85 10.80 -15.67 -5.81
C VAL A 85 10.40 -14.22 -6.07
N VAL A 86 9.09 -13.92 -6.13
CA VAL A 86 8.60 -12.54 -6.34
C VAL A 86 8.99 -11.64 -5.17
N ALA A 87 8.89 -12.14 -3.92
CA ALA A 87 9.29 -11.37 -2.75
C ALA A 87 10.79 -11.06 -2.74
N LEU A 88 11.64 -12.01 -3.14
CA LEU A 88 13.07 -11.80 -3.28
C LEU A 88 13.38 -10.78 -4.38
N ALA A 89 12.74 -10.89 -5.54
CA ALA A 89 12.94 -9.96 -6.66
C ALA A 89 12.51 -8.54 -6.28
N THR A 90 11.36 -8.37 -5.64
CA THR A 90 10.88 -7.06 -5.21
C THR A 90 11.74 -6.46 -4.09
N ALA A 91 12.23 -7.29 -3.15
CA ALA A 91 13.19 -6.87 -2.14
C ALA A 91 14.51 -6.38 -2.78
N ALA A 92 15.01 -7.11 -3.79
CA ALA A 92 16.22 -6.73 -4.51
C ALA A 92 16.06 -5.39 -5.25
N VAL A 93 14.87 -5.09 -5.79
CA VAL A 93 14.55 -3.77 -6.37
C VAL A 93 14.60 -2.69 -5.30
N ASP A 94 13.92 -2.88 -4.17
CA ASP A 94 13.86 -1.87 -3.09
C ASP A 94 15.22 -1.64 -2.41
N LEU A 95 16.10 -2.65 -2.42
CA LEU A 95 17.49 -2.56 -1.96
C LEU A 95 18.44 -1.97 -3.02
N GLY A 96 17.96 -1.70 -4.24
CA GLY A 96 18.78 -1.14 -5.32
C GLY A 96 19.73 -2.13 -5.98
N LEU A 97 19.58 -3.45 -5.74
CA LEU A 97 20.49 -4.48 -6.25
C LEU A 97 20.31 -4.79 -7.75
N LEU A 98 19.15 -4.45 -8.32
CA LEU A 98 18.82 -4.75 -9.71
C LEU A 98 18.95 -3.53 -10.65
N GLY A 99 19.46 -2.39 -10.17
CA GLY A 99 19.59 -1.18 -10.97
C GLY A 99 18.26 -0.53 -11.40
N VAL A 100 17.14 -0.99 -10.86
CA VAL A 100 15.82 -0.41 -11.12
C VAL A 100 15.62 0.78 -10.20
N GLU A 101 15.45 1.96 -10.82
CA GLU A 101 15.18 3.18 -10.05
C GLU A 101 13.71 3.30 -9.65
N LEU A 102 13.47 3.52 -8.37
CA LEU A 102 12.17 3.91 -7.84
C LEU A 102 12.09 5.45 -7.74
N PRO A 103 10.94 6.06 -7.99
CA PRO A 103 9.63 5.45 -8.25
C PRO A 103 9.40 5.01 -9.70
N ILE A 104 8.66 3.91 -9.83
CA ILE A 104 8.12 3.44 -11.11
C ILE A 104 6.76 4.15 -11.34
N PHE A 105 6.32 4.29 -12.60
CA PHE A 105 5.06 4.96 -12.98
C PHE A 105 4.96 6.39 -12.41
N LYS A 106 5.68 7.33 -13.00
CA LYS A 106 5.75 8.74 -12.57
C LYS A 106 4.48 9.53 -12.96
N ARG A 107 3.31 9.07 -12.53
CA ARG A 107 2.03 9.73 -12.81
C ARG A 107 1.51 10.42 -11.56
N GLN A 108 1.25 11.72 -11.67
CA GLN A 108 0.75 12.56 -10.58
C GLN A 108 -0.75 12.80 -10.73
N VAL A 109 -1.42 13.02 -9.62
CA VAL A 109 -2.82 13.44 -9.57
C VAL A 109 -2.93 14.88 -10.07
N ASP A 110 -4.00 15.19 -10.83
CA ASP A 110 -4.23 16.54 -11.36
C ASP A 110 -4.83 17.47 -10.29
N ASP A 111 -4.02 18.39 -9.78
CA ASP A 111 -4.41 19.37 -8.76
C ASP A 111 -5.50 20.36 -9.25
N ALA A 112 -5.74 20.45 -10.56
CA ALA A 112 -6.81 21.28 -11.10
C ALA A 112 -8.21 20.85 -10.61
N TRP A 113 -8.37 19.60 -10.21
CA TRP A 113 -9.60 19.07 -9.63
C TRP A 113 -10.03 19.82 -8.37
N LEU A 114 -9.07 20.26 -7.54
CA LEU A 114 -9.34 21.02 -6.31
C LEU A 114 -10.07 22.35 -6.54
N ARG A 115 -9.95 22.91 -7.75
CA ARG A 115 -10.60 24.17 -8.17
C ARG A 115 -11.86 23.94 -9.00
N ARG A 116 -11.98 22.78 -9.68
CA ARG A 116 -13.06 22.50 -10.63
C ARG A 116 -14.23 21.76 -10.03
N TYR A 117 -13.98 20.94 -9.00
CA TYR A 117 -14.98 20.00 -8.48
C TYR A 117 -15.28 20.25 -7.01
N ARG A 118 -16.42 19.72 -6.56
CA ARG A 118 -16.83 19.72 -5.15
C ARG A 118 -15.92 18.83 -4.32
N SER A 119 -15.84 19.08 -2.99
CA SER A 119 -14.96 18.38 -2.07
C SER A 119 -15.15 16.85 -2.07
N TRP A 120 -16.37 16.37 -2.23
CA TRP A 120 -16.62 14.94 -2.29
C TRP A 120 -16.08 14.30 -3.59
N VAL A 121 -16.11 15.03 -4.74
CA VAL A 121 -15.59 14.53 -6.02
C VAL A 121 -14.08 14.42 -5.99
N TYR A 122 -13.37 15.49 -5.67
CA TYR A 122 -11.92 15.43 -5.62
C TYR A 122 -11.42 14.57 -4.44
N GLY A 123 -12.13 14.58 -3.29
CA GLY A 123 -11.82 13.70 -2.17
C GLY A 123 -11.89 12.24 -2.58
N ALA A 124 -13.03 11.77 -3.07
CA ALA A 124 -13.21 10.39 -3.50
C ALA A 124 -12.31 10.00 -4.67
N GLY A 125 -12.18 10.88 -5.68
CA GLY A 125 -11.38 10.61 -6.87
C GLY A 125 -9.88 10.52 -6.59
N PHE A 126 -9.33 11.41 -5.78
CA PHE A 126 -7.93 11.34 -5.34
C PHE A 126 -7.68 10.13 -4.43
N GLY A 127 -8.62 9.90 -3.49
CA GLY A 127 -8.57 8.72 -2.65
C GLY A 127 -8.52 7.45 -3.50
N TRP A 128 -9.39 7.32 -4.51
CA TRP A 128 -9.43 6.16 -5.39
C TRP A 128 -8.11 5.96 -6.16
N GLN A 129 -7.55 7.02 -6.77
CA GLN A 129 -6.29 6.93 -7.49
C GLN A 129 -5.14 6.50 -6.58
N ILE A 130 -5.05 7.07 -5.38
CA ILE A 130 -4.02 6.73 -4.40
C ILE A 130 -4.25 5.32 -3.85
N GLY A 131 -5.48 4.94 -3.54
CA GLY A 131 -5.85 3.62 -3.01
C GLY A 131 -5.67 2.50 -4.03
N PHE A 132 -5.82 2.77 -5.33
CA PHE A 132 -5.53 1.82 -6.40
C PHE A 132 -4.04 1.45 -6.48
N GLY A 133 -3.15 2.31 -5.99
CA GLY A 133 -1.73 2.03 -5.78
C GLY A 133 -0.87 2.02 -7.03
N VAL A 134 -1.34 1.48 -8.15
CA VAL A 134 -0.60 1.42 -9.42
C VAL A 134 -0.97 2.56 -10.39
N ALA A 135 -1.99 3.36 -10.07
CA ALA A 135 -2.37 4.52 -10.87
C ALA A 135 -1.49 5.75 -10.64
N THR A 136 -0.66 5.72 -9.60
CA THR A 136 0.20 6.82 -9.16
C THR A 136 1.64 6.33 -8.96
N TYR A 137 2.54 7.20 -8.48
CA TYR A 137 3.93 6.82 -8.19
C TYR A 137 4.05 5.59 -7.30
N ILE A 138 4.76 4.55 -7.78
CA ILE A 138 5.07 3.35 -7.01
C ILE A 138 6.42 3.55 -6.30
N MET A 139 6.38 3.80 -4.99
CA MET A 139 7.55 4.13 -4.16
C MET A 139 8.28 2.90 -3.63
N THR A 140 7.70 1.70 -3.78
CA THR A 140 8.25 0.42 -3.35
C THR A 140 7.74 -0.69 -4.26
N ALA A 141 8.59 -1.62 -4.62
CA ALA A 141 8.19 -2.81 -5.34
C ALA A 141 7.26 -3.73 -4.51
N GLY A 142 7.16 -3.46 -3.20
CA GLY A 142 6.21 -4.13 -2.31
C GLY A 142 4.74 -3.98 -2.72
N VAL A 143 4.39 -2.95 -3.52
CA VAL A 143 3.04 -2.85 -4.13
C VAL A 143 2.83 -3.99 -5.13
N LEU A 144 3.83 -4.29 -5.95
CA LEU A 144 3.78 -5.41 -6.90
C LEU A 144 3.74 -6.75 -6.17
N LEU A 145 4.51 -6.88 -5.09
CA LEU A 145 4.45 -8.04 -4.21
C LEU A 145 3.08 -8.20 -3.58
N THR A 146 2.45 -7.12 -3.14
CA THR A 146 1.07 -7.17 -2.59
C THR A 146 0.10 -7.78 -3.59
N ILE A 147 0.16 -7.35 -4.86
CA ILE A 147 -0.67 -7.89 -5.94
C ILE A 147 -0.35 -9.37 -6.15
N ALA A 148 0.92 -9.72 -6.27
CA ALA A 148 1.35 -11.11 -6.49
C ALA A 148 0.90 -12.04 -5.35
N LEU A 149 1.07 -11.62 -4.10
CA LEU A 149 0.61 -12.41 -2.94
C LEU A 149 -0.91 -12.52 -2.90
N ALA A 150 -1.65 -11.47 -3.25
CA ALA A 150 -3.10 -11.53 -3.36
C ALA A 150 -3.56 -12.55 -4.42
N LEU A 151 -2.93 -12.54 -5.61
CA LEU A 151 -3.15 -13.54 -6.67
C LEU A 151 -2.87 -14.97 -6.18
N LEU A 152 -1.71 -15.17 -5.54
CA LEU A 152 -1.23 -16.49 -5.11
C LEU A 152 -2.00 -17.06 -3.92
N THR A 153 -2.93 -16.29 -3.30
CA THR A 153 -3.88 -16.86 -2.34
C THR A 153 -4.80 -17.91 -2.98
N ALA A 154 -5.01 -17.84 -4.30
CA ALA A 154 -6.03 -18.62 -5.03
C ALA A 154 -7.43 -18.50 -4.39
N SER A 155 -7.71 -17.34 -3.78
CA SER A 155 -9.00 -17.05 -3.13
C SER A 155 -9.42 -15.62 -3.46
N PRO A 156 -10.47 -15.44 -4.27
CA PRO A 156 -10.98 -14.11 -4.62
C PRO A 156 -11.35 -13.26 -3.41
N ALA A 157 -11.91 -13.87 -2.37
CA ALA A 157 -12.29 -13.15 -1.15
C ALA A 157 -11.07 -12.61 -0.40
N LEU A 158 -9.99 -13.40 -0.30
CA LEU A 158 -8.75 -12.97 0.34
C LEU A 158 -8.04 -11.89 -0.48
N ALA A 159 -8.05 -12.00 -1.80
CA ALA A 159 -7.48 -10.98 -2.68
C ALA A 159 -8.21 -9.64 -2.53
N LEU A 160 -9.55 -9.65 -2.47
CA LEU A 160 -10.35 -8.46 -2.18
C LEU A 160 -10.03 -7.87 -0.80
N ALA A 161 -9.90 -8.71 0.24
CA ALA A 161 -9.58 -8.26 1.58
C ALA A 161 -8.19 -7.60 1.65
N ILE A 162 -7.18 -8.19 1.01
CA ILE A 162 -5.82 -7.62 0.92
C ILE A 162 -5.84 -6.26 0.22
N GLY A 163 -6.53 -6.16 -0.92
CA GLY A 163 -6.69 -4.89 -1.64
C GLY A 163 -7.45 -3.85 -0.82
N GLY A 164 -8.53 -4.25 -0.14
CA GLY A 164 -9.31 -3.38 0.74
C GLY A 164 -8.49 -2.82 1.89
N VAL A 165 -7.68 -3.65 2.56
CA VAL A 165 -6.77 -3.22 3.64
C VAL A 165 -5.70 -2.27 3.09
N PHE A 166 -5.09 -2.59 1.95
CA PHE A 166 -4.14 -1.70 1.28
C PHE A 166 -4.75 -0.32 1.02
N GLY A 167 -5.95 -0.27 0.42
CA GLY A 167 -6.66 0.97 0.12
C GLY A 167 -7.10 1.75 1.37
N LEU A 168 -7.51 1.04 2.44
CA LEU A 168 -7.86 1.64 3.72
C LEU A 168 -6.65 2.36 4.34
N VAL A 169 -5.50 1.71 4.38
CA VAL A 169 -4.26 2.30 4.92
C VAL A 169 -3.84 3.52 4.08
N ARG A 170 -3.88 3.41 2.75
CA ARG A 170 -3.58 4.52 1.85
C ARG A 170 -4.55 5.68 2.00
N GLY A 171 -5.85 5.40 2.09
CA GLY A 171 -6.89 6.41 2.25
C GLY A 171 -6.86 7.09 3.61
N SER A 172 -6.52 6.36 4.69
CA SER A 172 -6.40 6.94 6.03
C SER A 172 -5.19 7.85 6.20
N ALA A 173 -4.20 7.81 5.28
CA ALA A 173 -3.03 8.68 5.31
C ALA A 173 -3.38 10.18 5.30
N VAL A 174 -4.52 10.58 4.72
CA VAL A 174 -4.99 11.97 4.75
C VAL A 174 -5.14 12.52 6.18
N LEU A 175 -5.40 11.64 7.16
CA LEU A 175 -5.54 12.03 8.56
C LEU A 175 -4.22 12.49 9.21
N ILE A 176 -3.07 12.21 8.61
CA ILE A 176 -1.77 12.73 9.06
C ILE A 176 -1.78 14.27 9.01
N GLY A 177 -2.42 14.85 8.00
CA GLY A 177 -2.59 16.30 7.84
C GLY A 177 -3.62 16.96 8.77
N ARG A 178 -4.33 16.21 9.61
CA ARG A 178 -5.42 16.74 10.47
C ARG A 178 -4.99 17.84 11.44
N SER A 179 -3.72 17.88 11.83
CA SER A 179 -3.15 18.90 12.71
C SER A 179 -2.65 20.14 11.97
N ALA A 180 -2.63 20.14 10.64
CA ALA A 180 -2.13 21.23 9.81
C ALA A 180 -3.18 22.35 9.67
N THR A 181 -3.40 23.09 10.77
CA THR A 181 -4.30 24.24 10.85
C THR A 181 -3.62 25.55 10.52
N THR A 182 -2.28 25.58 10.49
CA THR A 182 -1.43 26.70 10.12
C THR A 182 -0.28 26.27 9.22
N PRO A 183 0.35 27.17 8.46
CA PRO A 183 1.54 26.86 7.65
C PRO A 183 2.69 26.26 8.48
N ALA A 184 2.91 26.75 9.70
CA ALA A 184 3.93 26.24 10.61
C ALA A 184 3.64 24.78 11.03
N ALA A 185 2.36 24.47 11.37
CA ALA A 185 1.95 23.11 11.70
C ALA A 185 2.12 22.16 10.51
N LEU A 186 1.83 22.60 9.28
CA LEU A 186 2.09 21.83 8.07
C LEU A 186 3.59 21.57 7.89
N GLY A 187 4.44 22.57 8.10
CA GLY A 187 5.90 22.41 8.07
C GLY A 187 6.38 21.34 9.07
N THR A 188 5.83 21.32 10.28
CA THR A 188 6.16 20.30 11.29
C THR A 188 5.76 18.88 10.83
N VAL A 189 4.62 18.73 10.16
CA VAL A 189 4.19 17.43 9.58
C VAL A 189 5.20 16.96 8.54
N HIS A 190 5.62 17.84 7.62
CA HIS A 190 6.61 17.49 6.60
C HIS A 190 7.97 17.11 7.20
N GLN A 191 8.48 17.88 8.17
CA GLN A 191 9.73 17.55 8.86
C GLN A 191 9.70 16.17 9.53
N ARG A 192 8.56 15.81 10.18
CA ARG A 192 8.39 14.47 10.76
C ARG A 192 8.38 13.38 9.69
N LEU A 193 7.72 13.62 8.56
CA LEU A 193 7.73 12.67 7.45
C LEU A 193 9.13 12.51 6.87
N GLU A 194 9.88 13.59 6.66
CA GLU A 194 11.27 13.53 6.21
C GLU A 194 12.15 12.73 7.16
N ALA A 195 12.04 12.96 8.47
CA ALA A 195 12.77 12.18 9.48
C ALA A 195 12.44 10.69 9.47
N LEU A 196 11.21 10.31 9.12
CA LEU A 196 10.77 8.92 9.05
C LEU A 196 11.03 8.25 7.69
N ALA A 197 11.41 9.01 6.66
CA ALA A 197 11.59 8.50 5.31
C ALA A 197 12.62 7.34 5.22
N PRO A 198 13.81 7.41 5.87
CA PRO A 198 14.77 6.30 5.85
C PRO A 198 14.20 5.04 6.51
N ALA A 199 13.56 5.18 7.68
CA ALA A 199 12.95 4.06 8.40
C ALA A 199 11.84 3.39 7.58
N SER A 200 11.00 4.18 6.90
CA SER A 200 9.93 3.64 6.04
C SER A 200 10.48 2.87 4.84
N ARG A 201 11.61 3.32 4.26
CA ARG A 201 12.30 2.60 3.18
C ARG A 201 12.85 1.28 3.67
N ALA A 202 13.55 1.30 4.81
CA ALA A 202 14.09 0.09 5.42
C ALA A 202 12.98 -0.90 5.77
N ALA A 203 11.89 -0.45 6.38
CA ALA A 203 10.74 -1.31 6.71
C ALA A 203 10.13 -1.95 5.46
N ALA A 204 9.99 -1.22 4.36
CA ALA A 204 9.48 -1.75 3.11
C ALA A 204 10.40 -2.83 2.51
N ALA A 205 11.71 -2.65 2.55
CA ALA A 205 12.65 -3.67 2.10
C ALA A 205 12.65 -4.90 3.02
N TRP A 206 12.72 -4.70 4.33
CA TRP A 206 12.80 -5.79 5.30
C TRP A 206 11.53 -6.65 5.33
N VAL A 207 10.34 -6.08 5.21
CA VAL A 207 9.12 -6.89 5.16
C VAL A 207 9.10 -7.81 3.94
N GLN A 208 9.68 -7.40 2.82
CA GLN A 208 9.80 -8.21 1.61
C GLN A 208 10.83 -9.33 1.78
N VAL A 209 12.00 -9.04 2.41
CA VAL A 209 13.02 -10.04 2.73
C VAL A 209 12.44 -11.10 3.67
N LEU A 210 11.73 -10.68 4.73
CA LEU A 210 11.07 -11.60 5.66
C LEU A 210 9.98 -12.41 4.96
N ALA A 211 9.24 -11.79 4.04
CA ALA A 211 8.26 -12.50 3.22
C ALA A 211 8.92 -13.58 2.36
N ALA A 212 10.02 -13.24 1.68
CA ALA A 212 10.77 -14.20 0.87
C ALA A 212 11.27 -15.39 1.69
N ALA A 213 11.90 -15.11 2.84
CA ALA A 213 12.44 -16.15 3.73
C ALA A 213 11.32 -17.06 4.27
N THR A 214 10.21 -16.48 4.74
CA THR A 214 9.09 -17.23 5.28
C THR A 214 8.42 -18.09 4.21
N LEU A 215 8.16 -17.55 3.03
CA LEU A 215 7.54 -18.28 1.94
C LEU A 215 8.44 -19.41 1.42
N ALA A 216 9.75 -19.18 1.35
CA ALA A 216 10.73 -20.20 1.00
C ALA A 216 10.73 -21.34 2.01
N ALA A 217 10.81 -21.02 3.31
CA ALA A 217 10.77 -22.01 4.38
C ALA A 217 9.49 -22.87 4.32
N LEU A 218 8.33 -22.24 4.09
CA LEU A 218 7.05 -22.95 3.97
C LEU A 218 6.96 -23.79 2.69
N ALA A 219 7.64 -23.40 1.61
CA ALA A 219 7.62 -24.13 0.33
C ALA A 219 8.45 -25.43 0.39
N TRP A 220 9.64 -25.36 1.01
CA TRP A 220 10.60 -26.49 1.02
C TRP A 220 10.51 -27.37 2.27
N HIS A 221 10.10 -26.82 3.40
CA HIS A 221 9.96 -27.53 4.66
C HIS A 221 8.64 -27.15 5.35
N PRO A 222 7.50 -27.66 4.89
CA PRO A 222 6.19 -27.21 5.36
C PRO A 222 6.02 -27.40 6.89
N VAL A 223 6.62 -28.43 7.49
CA VAL A 223 6.57 -28.67 8.93
C VAL A 223 7.47 -27.66 9.67
N ALA A 224 8.70 -27.43 9.20
CA ALA A 224 9.60 -26.46 9.77
C ALA A 224 9.11 -25.01 9.56
N GLY A 225 8.51 -24.72 8.41
CA GLY A 225 7.90 -23.44 8.12
C GLY A 225 6.68 -23.15 8.99
N ALA A 226 5.85 -24.15 9.28
CA ALA A 226 4.72 -24.03 10.19
C ALA A 226 5.20 -23.80 11.64
N ALA A 227 6.25 -24.50 12.07
CA ALA A 227 6.86 -24.31 13.38
C ALA A 227 7.50 -22.91 13.52
N TYR A 228 8.18 -22.43 12.47
CA TYR A 228 8.75 -21.08 12.44
C TYR A 228 7.67 -19.98 12.47
N ALA A 229 6.60 -20.16 11.72
CA ALA A 229 5.46 -19.23 11.73
C ALA A 229 4.77 -19.20 13.10
N ALA A 230 4.63 -20.36 13.76
CA ALA A 230 4.09 -20.47 15.12
C ALA A 230 5.00 -19.80 16.16
N ALA A 231 6.32 -19.97 16.05
CA ALA A 231 7.31 -19.34 16.94
C ALA A 231 7.34 -17.80 16.76
N LEU A 232 7.25 -17.30 15.51
CA LEU A 232 7.11 -15.86 15.23
C LEU A 232 5.83 -15.29 15.83
N PHE A 233 4.73 -16.02 15.74
CA PHE A 233 3.45 -15.62 16.33
C PHE A 233 3.53 -15.55 17.86
N ALA A 234 4.19 -16.54 18.50
CA ALA A 234 4.38 -16.59 19.95
C ALA A 234 5.35 -15.51 20.47
N SER A 235 6.24 -14.98 19.63
CA SER A 235 7.18 -13.92 20.03
C SER A 235 6.58 -12.50 19.94
N ILE A 236 5.40 -12.36 19.34
CA ILE A 236 4.68 -11.07 19.17
C ILE A 236 3.62 -10.89 20.27
N TYR A 237 3.26 -11.96 20.98
CA TYR A 237 2.33 -12.00 22.11
C TYR A 237 3.06 -12.35 23.40
#